data_30d9d92521958600d1c4e847f1b122e5
#
_entry.id   30d9d92521958600d1c4e847f1b122e5
#
_cell.length_a   1.000
_cell.length_b   1.000
_cell.length_c   1.000
_cell.angle_alpha   90.00
_cell.angle_beta   90.00
_cell.angle_gamma   90.00
#
_symmetry.space_group_name_H-M   'P 1'
#
loop_
_entity.id
_entity.type
_entity.pdbx_description
1 polymer ?
#
loop_
_entity_poly.entity_id
_entity_poly.type
_entity_poly.pdbx_seq_one_letter_code
_entity_poly.pdbx_strand_id
1 'polypeptide(L)'
;MAESIGYGIEEQIENFCSNHPNTKLIVIDTFQKIRTISNDNAYASDYRDISFLKSIADKLKIAIVLIHHLRKQKDDDPMNRVSGTTGITGGADSNFVLDRPKREGTRAKFFCTGRDIEDRSMELNFNRTSKIWDVIADSYETPEILLEDITATVVKFL
;
A
#
# COMPACT_ATOMS: atom_id res chain seq x y z
N MET A 1 -6.50 4.51 21.55
CA MET A 1 -6.86 3.54 20.50
C MET A 1 -7.47 4.32 19.36
N ALA A 2 -7.32 3.91 18.11
CA ALA A 2 -7.98 4.60 17.01
C ALA A 2 -9.49 4.32 17.04
N GLU A 3 -10.29 5.35 16.80
CA GLU A 3 -11.73 5.24 16.60
C GLU A 3 -12.03 4.60 15.24
N SER A 4 -13.28 4.21 15.00
CA SER A 4 -13.68 3.55 13.76
C SER A 4 -14.33 4.54 12.77
N ILE A 5 -14.34 4.16 11.49
CA ILE A 5 -15.04 4.90 10.44
C ILE A 5 -16.53 4.96 10.79
N GLY A 6 -17.10 6.18 10.78
CA GLY A 6 -18.46 6.46 11.20
C GLY A 6 -18.66 6.53 12.72
N TYR A 7 -17.63 6.33 13.54
CA TYR A 7 -17.71 6.36 15.00
C TYR A 7 -16.54 7.17 15.60
N GLY A 8 -16.29 8.37 15.08
CA GLY A 8 -15.43 9.37 15.71
C GLY A 8 -14.00 9.47 15.17
N ILE A 9 -13.59 8.69 14.16
CA ILE A 9 -12.21 8.76 13.61
C ILE A 9 -11.94 10.13 12.97
N GLU A 10 -12.95 10.79 12.36
CA GLU A 10 -12.79 12.12 11.78
C GLU A 10 -12.43 13.13 12.86
N GLU A 11 -13.24 13.21 13.92
CA GLU A 11 -12.99 14.11 15.04
C GLU A 11 -11.64 13.81 15.72
N GLN A 12 -11.25 12.54 15.83
CA GLN A 12 -9.98 12.15 16.41
C GLN A 12 -8.81 12.70 15.58
N ILE A 13 -8.88 12.55 14.24
CA ILE A 13 -7.85 13.07 13.32
C ILE A 13 -7.82 14.60 13.34
N GLU A 14 -8.97 15.26 13.29
CA GLU A 14 -9.09 16.71 13.33
C GLU A 14 -8.52 17.30 14.61
N ASN A 15 -8.89 16.74 15.75
CA ASN A 15 -8.36 17.15 17.06
C ASN A 15 -6.85 16.95 17.14
N PHE A 16 -6.34 15.82 16.60
CA PHE A 16 -4.89 15.59 16.57
C PHE A 16 -4.19 16.65 15.72
N CYS A 17 -4.66 16.91 14.50
CA CYS A 17 -4.07 17.90 13.61
C CYS A 17 -4.16 19.32 14.17
N SER A 18 -5.25 19.68 14.86
CA SER A 18 -5.42 20.99 15.51
C SER A 18 -4.39 21.19 16.63
N ASN A 19 -4.11 20.14 17.39
CA ASN A 19 -3.09 20.19 18.45
C ASN A 19 -1.65 20.05 17.90
N HIS A 20 -1.49 19.57 16.66
CA HIS A 20 -0.21 19.36 16.00
C HIS A 20 -0.23 19.97 14.58
N PRO A 21 -0.19 21.30 14.42
CA PRO A 21 -0.43 21.99 13.15
C PRO A 21 0.61 21.69 12.05
N ASN A 22 1.74 21.11 12.41
CA ASN A 22 2.77 20.68 11.45
C ASN A 22 2.57 19.25 10.93
N THR A 23 1.49 18.57 11.29
CA THR A 23 1.17 17.23 10.80
C THR A 23 1.01 17.26 9.28
N LYS A 24 1.74 16.37 8.57
CA LYS A 24 1.66 16.20 7.11
C LYS A 24 1.30 14.78 6.71
N LEU A 25 1.46 13.82 7.62
CA LEU A 25 1.22 12.41 7.37
C LEU A 25 0.60 11.75 8.60
N ILE A 26 -0.42 10.95 8.35
CA ILE A 26 -0.98 10.00 9.32
C ILE A 26 -0.87 8.60 8.74
N VAL A 27 -0.37 7.66 9.55
CA VAL A 27 -0.28 6.24 9.17
C VAL A 27 -1.26 5.44 10.02
N ILE A 28 -2.12 4.67 9.37
CA ILE A 28 -3.11 3.81 10.02
C ILE A 28 -2.70 2.34 9.82
N ASP A 29 -2.28 1.69 10.90
CA ASP A 29 -1.90 0.27 10.92
C ASP A 29 -2.82 -0.51 11.87
N THR A 30 -3.76 -1.23 11.35
CA THR A 30 -4.10 -1.52 9.94
C THR A 30 -5.49 -0.98 9.60
N PHE A 31 -5.77 -0.77 8.31
CA PHE A 31 -7.08 -0.34 7.82
C PHE A 31 -8.23 -1.18 8.40
N GLN A 32 -8.05 -2.49 8.50
CA GLN A 32 -9.06 -3.39 9.04
C GLN A 32 -9.49 -3.08 10.48
N LYS A 33 -8.62 -2.44 11.29
CA LYS A 33 -8.94 -2.11 12.70
C LYS A 33 -9.87 -0.92 12.87
N ILE A 34 -9.94 -0.06 11.86
CA ILE A 34 -10.80 1.13 11.89
C ILE A 34 -12.10 0.94 11.12
N ARG A 35 -12.27 -0.21 10.46
CA ARG A 35 -13.49 -0.54 9.72
C ARG A 35 -14.58 -1.05 10.64
N THR A 36 -15.82 -0.73 10.29
CA THR A 36 -17.00 -1.32 10.89
C THR A 36 -17.58 -2.40 9.97
N ILE A 37 -18.19 -3.41 10.55
CA ILE A 37 -18.87 -4.46 9.79
C ILE A 37 -20.10 -3.83 9.13
N SER A 38 -20.19 -3.94 7.80
CA SER A 38 -21.36 -3.51 7.02
C SER A 38 -21.97 -4.73 6.35
N ASN A 39 -23.31 -4.76 6.28
CA ASN A 39 -24.06 -5.75 5.52
C ASN A 39 -24.22 -5.37 4.03
N ASP A 40 -23.60 -4.26 3.62
CA ASP A 40 -23.66 -3.76 2.25
C ASP A 40 -22.82 -4.61 1.29
N ASN A 41 -22.97 -4.33 -0.02
CA ASN A 41 -22.06 -4.84 -1.03
C ASN A 41 -20.61 -4.50 -0.65
N ALA A 42 -19.74 -5.52 -0.59
CA ALA A 42 -18.36 -5.37 -0.13
C ALA A 42 -17.57 -4.32 -0.93
N TYR A 43 -17.77 -4.26 -2.25
CA TYR A 43 -17.14 -3.26 -3.10
C TYR A 43 -17.56 -1.84 -2.73
N ALA A 44 -18.88 -1.61 -2.60
CA ALA A 44 -19.41 -0.28 -2.26
C ALA A 44 -18.97 0.16 -0.86
N SER A 45 -18.89 -0.78 0.09
CA SER A 45 -18.38 -0.52 1.43
C SER A 45 -16.89 -0.15 1.41
N ASP A 46 -16.06 -0.94 0.71
CA ASP A 46 -14.62 -0.68 0.58
C ASP A 46 -14.35 0.70 -0.04
N TYR A 47 -15.02 1.00 -1.15
CA TYR A 47 -14.87 2.28 -1.86
C TYR A 47 -15.31 3.47 -1.00
N ARG A 48 -16.43 3.35 -0.27
CA ARG A 48 -16.95 4.38 0.62
C ARG A 48 -15.98 4.69 1.76
N ASP A 49 -15.43 3.66 2.39
CA ASP A 49 -14.49 3.80 3.50
C ASP A 49 -13.22 4.55 3.05
N ILE A 50 -12.66 4.19 1.88
CA ILE A 50 -11.49 4.89 1.32
C ILE A 50 -11.84 6.33 0.94
N SER A 51 -12.98 6.55 0.28
CA SER A 51 -13.42 7.89 -0.11
C SER A 51 -13.65 8.80 1.10
N PHE A 52 -14.15 8.25 2.20
CA PHE A 52 -14.32 8.97 3.45
C PHE A 52 -12.97 9.42 4.03
N LEU A 53 -11.98 8.51 4.14
CA LEU A 53 -10.64 8.86 4.62
C LEU A 53 -9.94 9.85 3.69
N LYS A 54 -10.14 9.72 2.37
CA LYS A 54 -9.64 10.69 1.39
C LYS A 54 -10.23 12.08 1.63
N SER A 55 -11.53 12.18 1.90
CA SER A 55 -12.17 13.49 2.18
C SER A 55 -11.56 14.18 3.40
N ILE A 56 -11.18 13.42 4.44
CA ILE A 56 -10.48 13.96 5.61
C ILE A 56 -9.07 14.44 5.23
N ALA A 57 -8.33 13.65 4.46
CA ALA A 57 -7.00 14.02 3.98
C ALA A 57 -7.01 15.32 3.17
N ASP A 58 -7.97 15.44 2.23
CA ASP A 58 -8.15 16.63 1.40
C ASP A 58 -8.53 17.86 2.22
N LYS A 59 -9.46 17.70 3.19
CA LYS A 59 -9.90 18.76 4.10
C LYS A 59 -8.77 19.32 4.94
N LEU A 60 -7.93 18.42 5.49
CA LEU A 60 -6.84 18.80 6.40
C LEU A 60 -5.50 19.06 5.69
N LYS A 61 -5.43 18.84 4.37
CA LYS A 61 -4.20 18.98 3.56
C LYS A 61 -3.03 18.12 4.10
N ILE A 62 -3.35 16.87 4.42
CA ILE A 62 -2.40 15.85 4.90
C ILE A 62 -2.44 14.63 3.99
N ALA A 63 -1.41 13.79 4.05
CA ALA A 63 -1.44 12.45 3.51
C ALA A 63 -1.94 11.45 4.56
N ILE A 64 -2.74 10.46 4.14
CA ILE A 64 -3.10 9.30 4.97
C ILE A 64 -2.58 8.05 4.30
N VAL A 65 -1.71 7.30 4.98
CA VAL A 65 -1.22 5.99 4.53
C VAL A 65 -1.97 4.91 5.29
N LEU A 66 -2.62 4.02 4.55
CA LEU A 66 -3.34 2.87 5.09
C LEU A 66 -2.51 1.60 4.90
N ILE A 67 -2.14 0.96 5.99
CA ILE A 67 -1.50 -0.35 5.95
C ILE A 67 -2.59 -1.43 5.84
N HIS A 68 -2.43 -2.30 4.85
CA HIS A 68 -3.39 -3.38 4.59
C HIS A 68 -2.68 -4.69 4.25
N HIS A 69 -3.37 -5.81 4.45
CA HIS A 69 -2.79 -7.13 4.21
C HIS A 69 -2.97 -7.58 2.76
N LEU A 70 -2.01 -8.36 2.28
CA LEU A 70 -2.13 -9.09 1.03
C LEU A 70 -2.83 -10.44 1.25
N ARG A 71 -3.59 -10.89 0.26
CA ARG A 71 -4.13 -12.26 0.21
C ARG A 71 -2.98 -13.26 0.08
N LYS A 72 -3.15 -14.44 0.64
CA LYS A 72 -2.17 -15.54 0.51
C LYS A 72 -2.15 -16.12 -0.90
N GLN A 73 -3.23 -15.98 -1.64
CA GLN A 73 -3.33 -16.46 -3.03
C GLN A 73 -2.34 -15.68 -3.89
N LYS A 74 -1.58 -16.40 -4.71
CA LYS A 74 -0.68 -15.80 -5.70
C LYS A 74 -1.51 -15.27 -6.87
N ASP A 75 -1.09 -14.17 -7.42
CA ASP A 75 -1.63 -13.56 -8.63
C ASP A 75 -0.45 -12.91 -9.36
N ASP A 76 -0.50 -12.90 -10.69
CA ASP A 76 0.55 -12.31 -11.53
C ASP A 76 0.54 -10.78 -11.40
N ASP A 77 -0.65 -10.19 -11.20
CA ASP A 77 -0.79 -8.78 -10.86
C ASP A 77 -0.73 -8.61 -9.32
N PRO A 78 0.29 -7.94 -8.80
CA PRO A 78 0.42 -7.68 -7.36
C PRO A 78 -0.77 -6.93 -6.76
N MET A 79 -1.46 -6.09 -7.54
CA MET A 79 -2.61 -5.30 -7.07
C MET A 79 -3.82 -6.19 -6.76
N ASN A 80 -4.00 -7.28 -7.50
CA ASN A 80 -5.06 -8.27 -7.23
C ASN A 80 -4.86 -9.01 -5.90
N ARG A 81 -3.67 -8.94 -5.32
CA ARG A 81 -3.36 -9.56 -4.02
C ARG A 81 -3.76 -8.69 -2.82
N VAL A 82 -4.13 -7.44 -3.03
CA VAL A 82 -4.66 -6.60 -1.94
C VAL A 82 -5.94 -7.25 -1.40
N SER A 83 -6.01 -7.45 -0.08
CA SER A 83 -7.17 -8.06 0.57
C SER A 83 -8.39 -7.13 0.47
N GLY A 84 -9.57 -7.68 0.31
CA GLY A 84 -10.79 -6.90 0.07
C GLY A 84 -11.19 -6.90 -1.40
N THR A 85 -11.86 -5.85 -1.85
CA THR A 85 -12.28 -5.70 -3.25
C THR A 85 -11.40 -4.69 -3.97
N THR A 86 -11.55 -4.58 -5.30
CA THR A 86 -10.93 -3.50 -6.10
C THR A 86 -11.41 -2.09 -5.71
N GLY A 87 -12.44 -1.99 -4.87
CA GLY A 87 -12.90 -0.73 -4.27
C GLY A 87 -11.83 -0.07 -3.38
N ILE A 88 -10.96 -0.87 -2.73
CA ILE A 88 -9.86 -0.35 -1.92
C ILE A 88 -8.81 0.32 -2.81
N THR A 89 -8.28 -0.41 -3.79
CA THR A 89 -7.24 0.09 -4.68
C THR A 89 -7.75 1.18 -5.62
N GLY A 90 -9.00 1.08 -6.09
CA GLY A 90 -9.62 2.07 -6.97
C GLY A 90 -10.00 3.38 -6.28
N GLY A 91 -10.20 3.38 -4.97
CA GLY A 91 -10.52 4.59 -4.18
C GLY A 91 -9.30 5.38 -3.73
N ALA A 92 -8.11 4.77 -3.71
CA ALA A 92 -6.86 5.41 -3.31
C ALA A 92 -6.22 6.19 -4.47
N ASP A 93 -5.48 7.26 -4.16
CA ASP A 93 -4.73 8.01 -5.17
C ASP A 93 -3.47 7.26 -5.62
N SER A 94 -2.85 6.52 -4.71
CA SER A 94 -1.68 5.69 -4.98
C SER A 94 -1.74 4.39 -4.18
N ASN A 95 -1.26 3.32 -4.80
CA ASN A 95 -1.20 1.99 -4.21
C ASN A 95 0.24 1.49 -4.21
N PHE A 96 0.64 0.89 -3.10
CA PHE A 96 1.97 0.34 -2.91
C PHE A 96 1.85 -1.10 -2.43
N VAL A 97 2.54 -2.02 -3.08
CA VAL A 97 2.58 -3.44 -2.69
C VAL A 97 4.01 -3.85 -2.39
N LEU A 98 4.27 -4.25 -1.15
CA LEU A 98 5.54 -4.87 -0.75
C LEU A 98 5.34 -6.39 -0.68
N ASP A 99 5.83 -7.10 -1.68
CA ASP A 99 5.77 -8.56 -1.73
C ASP A 99 7.10 -9.18 -1.29
N ARG A 100 7.05 -9.95 -0.21
CA ARG A 100 8.18 -10.69 0.34
C ARG A 100 7.91 -12.19 0.20
N PRO A 101 8.42 -12.85 -0.87
CA PRO A 101 8.07 -14.24 -1.19
C PRO A 101 8.48 -15.25 -0.13
N LYS A 102 9.58 -14.99 0.58
CA LYS A 102 10.09 -15.86 1.65
C LYS A 102 10.20 -15.09 2.95
N ARG A 103 9.54 -15.58 4.01
CA ARG A 103 9.50 -14.94 5.33
C ARG A 103 10.90 -14.68 5.92
N GLU A 104 11.86 -15.58 5.69
CA GLU A 104 13.24 -15.46 6.18
C GLU A 104 14.19 -14.81 5.17
N GLY A 105 13.73 -14.60 3.92
CA GLY A 105 14.52 -13.97 2.88
C GLY A 105 14.76 -12.49 3.15
N THR A 106 15.80 -11.93 2.54
CA THR A 106 16.07 -10.49 2.54
C THR A 106 15.53 -9.79 1.30
N ARG A 107 15.09 -10.54 0.29
CA ARG A 107 14.58 -9.99 -0.97
C ARG A 107 13.09 -9.73 -0.90
N ALA A 108 12.66 -8.60 -1.49
CA ALA A 108 11.27 -8.25 -1.70
C ALA A 108 11.11 -7.54 -3.05
N LYS A 109 9.89 -7.59 -3.60
CA LYS A 109 9.47 -6.75 -4.73
C LYS A 109 8.55 -5.66 -4.20
N PHE A 110 8.75 -4.45 -4.67
CA PHE A 110 7.92 -3.30 -4.35
C PHE A 110 7.30 -2.77 -5.63
N PHE A 111 5.99 -2.67 -5.64
CA PHE A 111 5.22 -2.16 -6.77
C PHE A 111 4.50 -0.90 -6.34
N CYS A 112 4.47 0.10 -7.21
CA CYS A 112 3.65 1.28 -7.01
C CYS A 112 2.87 1.60 -8.28
N THR A 113 1.65 2.10 -8.09
CA THR A 113 0.77 2.61 -9.15
C THR A 113 -0.13 3.69 -8.57
N GLY A 114 -0.55 4.65 -9.37
CA GLY A 114 -1.43 5.73 -8.91
C GLY A 114 -1.77 6.73 -10.00
N ARG A 115 -2.59 7.71 -9.64
CA ARG A 115 -3.07 8.73 -10.58
C ARG A 115 -1.96 9.68 -11.03
N ASP A 116 -1.10 10.05 -10.08
CA ASP A 116 -0.06 11.07 -10.27
C ASP A 116 1.35 10.48 -10.16
N ILE A 117 1.47 9.15 -10.16
CA ILE A 117 2.73 8.42 -10.16
C ILE A 117 2.71 7.38 -11.28
N GLU A 118 3.87 7.16 -11.90
CA GLU A 118 4.04 6.11 -12.90
C GLU A 118 4.06 4.72 -12.25
N ASP A 119 3.56 3.73 -12.97
CA ASP A 119 3.65 2.34 -12.55
C ASP A 119 5.12 1.93 -12.48
N ARG A 120 5.56 1.46 -11.32
CA ARG A 120 6.96 1.18 -11.04
C ARG A 120 7.12 -0.11 -10.27
N SER A 121 8.13 -0.87 -10.64
CA SER A 121 8.53 -2.10 -9.95
C SER A 121 9.99 -1.98 -9.51
N MET A 122 10.25 -2.29 -8.24
CA MET A 122 11.58 -2.25 -7.66
C MET A 122 11.90 -3.57 -6.97
N GLU A 123 13.14 -4.01 -7.07
CA GLU A 123 13.67 -5.08 -6.22
C GLU A 123 14.40 -4.48 -5.02
N LEU A 124 14.07 -5.00 -3.85
CA LEU A 124 14.59 -4.54 -2.58
C LEU A 124 15.38 -5.63 -1.88
N ASN A 125 16.42 -5.24 -1.15
CA ASN A 125 17.13 -6.09 -0.21
C ASN A 125 17.10 -5.52 1.20
N PHE A 126 16.64 -6.32 2.16
CA PHE A 126 16.59 -5.91 3.56
C PHE A 126 17.96 -6.02 4.22
N ASN A 127 18.52 -4.91 4.61
CA ASN A 127 19.74 -4.83 5.38
C ASN A 127 19.43 -5.15 6.86
N ARG A 128 19.87 -6.31 7.32
CA ARG A 128 19.60 -6.80 8.69
C ARG A 128 20.28 -5.96 9.77
N THR A 129 21.36 -5.25 9.43
CA THR A 129 22.09 -4.42 10.39
C THR A 129 21.42 -3.07 10.55
N SER A 130 21.20 -2.34 9.46
CA SER A 130 20.57 -1.01 9.47
C SER A 130 19.05 -1.07 9.63
N LYS A 131 18.41 -2.24 9.37
CA LYS A 131 16.95 -2.44 9.33
C LYS A 131 16.26 -1.63 8.22
N ILE A 132 16.98 -1.31 7.16
CA ILE A 132 16.51 -0.53 6.01
C ILE A 132 16.41 -1.44 4.78
N TRP A 133 15.49 -1.13 3.88
CA TRP A 133 15.40 -1.72 2.56
C TRP A 133 16.24 -0.92 1.57
N ASP A 134 17.22 -1.56 0.96
CA ASP A 134 18.04 -0.99 -0.11
C ASP A 134 17.42 -1.36 -1.46
N VAL A 135 17.28 -0.38 -2.37
CA VAL A 135 16.86 -0.63 -3.75
C VAL A 135 18.03 -1.27 -4.50
N ILE A 136 17.78 -2.39 -5.19
CA ILE A 136 18.81 -3.10 -5.96
C ILE A 136 18.58 -2.92 -7.46
N ALA A 137 17.33 -2.93 -7.87
CA ALA A 137 16.91 -2.76 -9.25
C ALA A 137 15.60 -1.99 -9.30
N ASP A 138 15.42 -1.25 -10.37
CA ASP A 138 14.27 -0.39 -10.60
C ASP A 138 13.90 -0.44 -12.08
N SER A 139 12.58 -0.55 -12.39
CA SER A 139 12.10 -0.65 -13.76
C SER A 139 12.41 0.57 -14.63
N TYR A 140 12.71 1.72 -14.02
CA TYR A 140 13.09 2.96 -14.72
C TYR A 140 14.59 3.20 -14.77
N GLU A 141 15.25 3.06 -13.61
CA GLU A 141 16.67 3.45 -13.47
C GLU A 141 17.63 2.32 -13.86
N THR A 142 17.18 1.06 -13.69
CA THR A 142 17.99 -0.14 -13.95
C THR A 142 17.19 -1.24 -14.63
N PRO A 143 16.50 -0.96 -15.76
CA PRO A 143 15.63 -1.94 -16.43
C PRO A 143 16.39 -3.16 -16.92
N GLU A 144 17.67 -3.00 -17.29
CA GLU A 144 18.57 -4.08 -17.74
C GLU A 144 18.76 -5.15 -16.67
N ILE A 145 18.85 -4.80 -15.39
CA ILE A 145 19.00 -5.76 -14.28
C ILE A 145 17.76 -6.64 -14.15
N LEU A 146 16.57 -6.06 -14.36
CA LEU A 146 15.31 -6.80 -14.34
C LEU A 146 15.17 -7.72 -15.57
N LEU A 147 15.73 -7.31 -16.72
CA LEU A 147 15.72 -8.08 -17.96
C LEU A 147 16.70 -9.27 -17.89
N GLU A 148 17.85 -9.12 -17.23
CA GLU A 148 18.82 -10.21 -17.03
C GLU A 148 18.20 -11.40 -16.30
N ASP A 149 17.36 -11.16 -15.29
CA ASP A 149 16.64 -12.22 -14.58
C ASP A 149 15.66 -12.98 -15.50
N ILE A 150 15.00 -12.29 -16.43
CA ILE A 150 14.10 -12.90 -17.42
C ILE A 150 14.91 -13.73 -18.42
N THR A 151 16.03 -13.18 -18.92
CA THR A 151 16.90 -13.85 -19.88
C THR A 151 17.54 -15.09 -19.27
N ALA A 152 18.02 -15.02 -18.03
CA ALA A 152 18.56 -16.16 -17.29
C ALA A 152 17.54 -17.27 -17.06
N THR A 153 16.24 -16.90 -16.95
CA THR A 153 15.15 -17.87 -16.85
C THR A 153 14.89 -18.56 -18.19
N VAL A 154 14.91 -17.84 -19.31
CA VAL A 154 14.72 -18.40 -20.66
C VAL A 154 15.87 -19.35 -21.04
N VAL A 155 17.11 -19.00 -20.73
CA VAL A 155 18.30 -19.85 -21.02
C VAL A 155 18.29 -21.15 -20.22
N LYS A 156 17.61 -21.21 -19.06
CA LYS A 156 17.46 -22.45 -18.28
C LYS A 156 16.42 -23.42 -18.87
N PHE A 157 15.62 -23.01 -19.83
CA PHE A 157 14.60 -23.82 -20.50
C PHE A 157 15.01 -24.26 -21.94
N LEU A 158 16.16 -23.83 -22.41
CA LEU A 158 16.80 -24.31 -23.67
C LEU A 158 17.93 -25.26 -23.36
#